data_997616f61077dc34cfe9e5e0f36a8477
#
_entry.id   997616f61077dc34cfe9e5e0f36a8477
#
_cell.length_a   1.000
_cell.length_b   1.000
_cell.length_c   1.000
_cell.angle_alpha   90.00
_cell.angle_beta   90.00
_cell.angle_gamma   90.00
#
_symmetry.space_group_name_H-M   'P 1'
#
loop_
_entity.id
_entity.type
_entity.pdbx_description
1 polymer ?
#
loop_
_entity_poly.entity_id
_entity_poly.type
_entity_poly.pdbx_seq_one_letter_code
_entity_poly.pdbx_strand_id
1 'polypeptide(L)'
;MDLSQDKVLSTQRIFKSYNNRQVLEDVSFDISHGEIFVIMGGSGCGKSTLLRIMAGGVVPSHGEVIFSGKDIGRIAGEEKERIRRKFGMSFQSAALLDSLTVEENVSLPLKEHTRLNKDVIHIIAMMKLKLVGLQGFEAYMPNELSGGMKKRAGLARAIALDPEIVFYDEPTAGLDPVACAVIDQLILDLTKKLNITSIVVTHNMESVFRIADRVAMLYQGKLLQVGTVEDIRNSPNPIVQQFIHGSIEGPIQMEDKLSEAIF
;
A
#
# COMPACT_ATOMS: atom_id res chain seq x y z
N MET A 1 -16.59 -23.96 0.99
CA MET A 1 -15.59 -23.53 0.00
C MET A 1 -14.26 -23.50 0.72
N ASP A 2 -13.28 -24.25 0.25
CA ASP A 2 -11.97 -24.36 0.88
C ASP A 2 -11.19 -23.07 0.62
N LEU A 3 -11.06 -22.23 1.65
CA LEU A 3 -10.36 -20.93 1.60
C LEU A 3 -8.83 -21.07 1.42
N SER A 4 -8.33 -22.31 1.29
CA SER A 4 -6.89 -22.59 1.17
C SER A 4 -6.33 -22.38 -0.23
N GLN A 5 -7.15 -22.27 -1.27
CA GLN A 5 -6.71 -22.23 -2.67
C GLN A 5 -6.58 -20.81 -3.28
N ASP A 6 -6.95 -19.75 -2.56
CA ASP A 6 -7.04 -18.40 -3.14
C ASP A 6 -6.04 -17.39 -2.57
N LYS A 7 -5.02 -17.85 -1.84
CA LYS A 7 -4.01 -16.97 -1.23
C LYS A 7 -3.01 -16.49 -2.28
N VAL A 8 -2.91 -15.17 -2.44
CA VAL A 8 -1.92 -14.54 -3.33
C VAL A 8 -0.61 -14.22 -2.61
N LEU A 9 -0.71 -13.77 -1.35
CA LEU A 9 0.44 -13.42 -0.53
C LEU A 9 0.23 -13.87 0.92
N SER A 10 1.28 -14.38 1.55
CA SER A 10 1.29 -14.80 2.96
C SER A 10 2.52 -14.26 3.65
N THR A 11 2.34 -13.71 4.84
CA THR A 11 3.43 -13.37 5.76
C THR A 11 3.49 -14.41 6.86
N GLN A 12 4.69 -14.95 7.13
CA GLN A 12 4.89 -16.00 8.13
C GLN A 12 5.95 -15.57 9.12
N ARG A 13 5.53 -15.30 10.36
CA ARG A 13 6.38 -14.93 11.49
C ARG A 13 7.40 -13.84 11.17
N ILE A 14 6.94 -12.74 10.60
CA ILE A 14 7.81 -11.63 10.21
C ILE A 14 8.33 -10.89 11.44
N PHE A 15 9.66 -10.85 11.56
CA PHE A 15 10.38 -9.99 12.50
C PHE A 15 11.26 -9.02 11.73
N LYS A 16 11.37 -7.79 12.21
CA LYS A 16 12.30 -6.81 11.66
C LYS A 16 12.89 -5.92 12.74
N SER A 17 14.23 -5.85 12.76
CA SER A 17 14.96 -4.95 13.62
C SER A 17 15.90 -4.06 12.80
N TYR A 18 16.12 -2.84 13.27
CA TYR A 18 17.13 -1.90 12.78
C TYR A 18 17.94 -1.41 13.98
N ASN A 19 19.28 -1.55 13.93
CA ASN A 19 20.18 -1.08 15.00
C ASN A 19 19.68 -1.45 16.41
N ASN A 20 19.36 -2.73 16.63
CA ASN A 20 18.83 -3.30 17.88
C ASN A 20 17.42 -2.80 18.30
N ARG A 21 16.78 -1.93 17.51
CA ARG A 21 15.38 -1.55 17.73
C ARG A 21 14.46 -2.49 16.96
N GLN A 22 13.63 -3.23 17.67
CA GLN A 22 12.60 -4.07 17.05
C GLN A 22 11.48 -3.20 16.49
N VAL A 23 11.14 -3.41 15.21
CA VAL A 23 10.10 -2.66 14.49
C VAL A 23 8.90 -3.55 14.19
N LEU A 24 9.14 -4.85 13.91
CA LEU A 24 8.07 -5.84 13.72
C LEU A 24 8.40 -7.10 14.53
N GLU A 25 7.37 -7.69 15.14
CA GLU A 25 7.48 -8.87 15.99
C GLU A 25 6.33 -9.85 15.70
N ASP A 26 6.69 -11.01 15.15
CA ASP A 26 5.82 -12.17 14.89
C ASP A 26 4.54 -11.83 14.09
N VAL A 27 4.68 -11.11 12.98
CA VAL A 27 3.55 -10.70 12.14
C VAL A 27 3.24 -11.78 11.11
N SER A 28 2.03 -12.37 11.20
CA SER A 28 1.57 -13.46 10.31
C SER A 28 0.14 -13.23 9.87
N PHE A 29 -0.12 -13.23 8.56
CA PHE A 29 -1.45 -13.22 7.96
C PHE A 29 -1.38 -13.62 6.49
N ASP A 30 -2.56 -13.94 5.93
CA ASP A 30 -2.72 -14.28 4.51
C ASP A 30 -3.57 -13.23 3.82
N ILE A 31 -3.30 -13.02 2.53
CA ILE A 31 -4.06 -12.11 1.64
C ILE A 31 -4.57 -12.91 0.45
N SER A 32 -5.86 -12.78 0.15
CA SER A 32 -6.54 -13.47 -0.94
C SER A 32 -6.46 -12.69 -2.26
N HIS A 33 -6.64 -13.39 -3.39
CA HIS A 33 -6.73 -12.75 -4.69
C HIS A 33 -7.91 -11.78 -4.77
N GLY A 34 -7.67 -10.61 -5.35
CA GLY A 34 -8.71 -9.61 -5.65
C GLY A 34 -9.27 -8.89 -4.44
N GLU A 35 -8.80 -9.16 -3.20
CA GLU A 35 -9.25 -8.42 -2.02
C GLU A 35 -8.51 -7.07 -1.87
N ILE A 36 -9.16 -6.16 -1.19
CA ILE A 36 -8.54 -4.94 -0.66
C ILE A 36 -8.22 -5.19 0.81
N PHE A 37 -6.95 -5.49 1.08
CA PHE A 37 -6.43 -5.74 2.42
C PHE A 37 -5.81 -4.47 2.99
N VAL A 38 -6.35 -3.96 4.10
CA VAL A 38 -5.87 -2.74 4.73
C VAL A 38 -5.05 -3.03 5.97
N ILE A 39 -3.89 -2.42 6.08
CA ILE A 39 -3.05 -2.45 7.28
C ILE A 39 -3.15 -1.09 7.96
N MET A 40 -3.80 -1.06 9.11
CA MET A 40 -3.98 0.14 9.91
C MET A 40 -3.14 0.12 11.20
N GLY A 41 -2.99 1.28 11.82
CA GLY A 41 -2.28 1.46 13.10
C GLY A 41 -1.65 2.83 13.23
N GLY A 42 -1.17 3.15 14.43
CA GLY A 42 -0.56 4.44 14.75
C GLY A 42 0.73 4.73 13.97
N SER A 43 1.16 5.99 14.02
CA SER A 43 2.44 6.39 13.43
C SER A 43 3.60 5.62 14.07
N GLY A 44 4.57 5.18 13.27
CA GLY A 44 5.75 4.46 13.75
C GLY A 44 5.54 3.01 14.19
N CYS A 45 4.33 2.43 14.09
CA CYS A 45 4.06 1.04 14.50
C CYS A 45 4.59 -0.04 13.53
N GLY A 46 5.25 0.34 12.41
CA GLY A 46 5.88 -0.60 11.49
C GLY A 46 5.16 -0.83 10.16
N LYS A 47 4.04 -0.17 9.86
CA LYS A 47 3.22 -0.38 8.63
C LYS A 47 4.03 -0.28 7.33
N SER A 48 4.71 0.85 7.11
CA SER A 48 5.49 1.05 5.87
C SER A 48 6.69 0.09 5.79
N THR A 49 7.24 -0.34 6.94
CA THR A 49 8.28 -1.38 6.97
C THR A 49 7.71 -2.72 6.52
N LEU A 50 6.54 -3.11 7.05
CA LEU A 50 5.85 -4.34 6.65
C LEU A 50 5.48 -4.31 5.16
N LEU A 51 4.95 -3.18 4.67
CA LEU A 51 4.64 -3.00 3.26
C LEU A 51 5.86 -3.21 2.36
N ARG A 52 7.02 -2.62 2.73
CA ARG A 52 8.27 -2.78 1.98
C ARG A 52 8.81 -4.20 2.03
N ILE A 53 8.59 -4.92 3.13
CA ILE A 53 8.95 -6.34 3.25
C ILE A 53 8.07 -7.17 2.32
N MET A 54 6.76 -6.96 2.32
CA MET A 54 5.82 -7.65 1.43
C MET A 54 6.06 -7.36 -0.05
N ALA A 55 6.51 -6.15 -0.38
CA ALA A 55 6.90 -5.78 -1.75
C ALA A 55 8.31 -6.27 -2.15
N GLY A 56 9.02 -7.00 -1.28
CA GLY A 56 10.38 -7.52 -1.55
C GLY A 56 11.46 -6.44 -1.61
N GLY A 57 11.18 -5.22 -1.12
CA GLY A 57 12.14 -4.11 -1.05
C GLY A 57 13.05 -4.18 0.19
N VAL A 58 12.59 -4.84 1.26
CA VAL A 58 13.33 -5.02 2.50
C VAL A 58 13.28 -6.49 2.91
N VAL A 59 14.41 -7.06 3.27
CA VAL A 59 14.49 -8.44 3.78
C VAL A 59 14.11 -8.42 5.28
N PRO A 60 13.19 -9.30 5.75
CA PRO A 60 12.90 -9.43 7.17
C PRO A 60 14.13 -9.96 7.93
N SER A 61 14.19 -9.71 9.25
CA SER A 61 15.25 -10.28 10.11
C SER A 61 15.02 -11.77 10.35
N HIS A 62 13.74 -12.18 10.48
CA HIS A 62 13.27 -13.57 10.53
C HIS A 62 11.89 -13.65 9.89
N GLY A 63 11.50 -14.88 9.56
CA GLY A 63 10.24 -15.15 8.87
C GLY A 63 10.37 -15.04 7.36
N GLU A 64 9.27 -15.22 6.66
CA GLU A 64 9.24 -15.27 5.20
C GLU A 64 7.95 -14.67 4.64
N VAL A 65 8.04 -14.17 3.41
CA VAL A 65 6.89 -13.68 2.64
C VAL A 65 6.72 -14.58 1.43
N ILE A 66 5.61 -15.28 1.37
CA ILE A 66 5.30 -16.22 0.30
C ILE A 66 4.39 -15.52 -0.72
N PHE A 67 4.81 -15.46 -1.97
CA PHE A 67 4.02 -15.01 -3.11
C PHE A 67 4.01 -16.11 -4.17
N SER A 68 2.83 -16.55 -4.61
CA SER A 68 2.69 -17.66 -5.57
C SER A 68 3.53 -18.89 -5.19
N GLY A 69 3.54 -19.27 -3.89
CA GLY A 69 4.25 -20.42 -3.35
C GLY A 69 5.77 -20.25 -3.20
N LYS A 70 6.33 -19.04 -3.40
CA LYS A 70 7.77 -18.77 -3.30
C LYS A 70 8.06 -17.72 -2.24
N ASP A 71 9.11 -17.95 -1.44
CA ASP A 71 9.62 -16.93 -0.50
C ASP A 71 10.37 -15.83 -1.27
N ILE A 72 9.75 -14.65 -1.36
CA ILE A 72 10.30 -13.51 -2.10
C ILE A 72 11.59 -12.94 -1.48
N GLY A 73 11.85 -13.23 -0.20
CA GLY A 73 13.07 -12.82 0.48
C GLY A 73 14.30 -13.62 0.05
N ARG A 74 14.10 -14.86 -0.45
CA ARG A 74 15.19 -15.78 -0.84
C ARG A 74 15.47 -15.81 -2.33
N ILE A 75 14.57 -15.29 -3.16
CA ILE A 75 14.78 -15.26 -4.61
C ILE A 75 15.75 -14.16 -5.00
N ALA A 76 16.54 -14.41 -6.06
CA ALA A 76 17.56 -13.49 -6.56
C ALA A 76 17.57 -13.45 -8.10
N GLY A 77 18.35 -12.52 -8.67
CA GLY A 77 18.56 -12.42 -10.11
C GLY A 77 17.27 -12.19 -10.90
N GLU A 78 17.16 -12.81 -12.07
CA GLU A 78 16.04 -12.63 -12.99
C GLU A 78 14.69 -13.03 -12.42
N GLU A 79 14.64 -14.01 -11.53
CA GLU A 79 13.40 -14.43 -10.90
C GLU A 79 12.85 -13.33 -9.97
N LYS A 80 13.71 -12.65 -9.23
CA LYS A 80 13.34 -11.51 -8.40
C LYS A 80 12.77 -10.37 -9.25
N GLU A 81 13.40 -10.05 -10.37
CA GLU A 81 12.90 -9.04 -11.29
C GLU A 81 11.55 -9.43 -11.91
N ARG A 82 11.36 -10.72 -12.25
CA ARG A 82 10.07 -11.22 -12.74
C ARG A 82 8.95 -11.05 -11.73
N ILE A 83 9.22 -11.31 -10.44
CA ILE A 83 8.23 -11.13 -9.39
C ILE A 83 7.96 -9.64 -9.15
N ARG A 84 8.99 -8.79 -9.13
CA ARG A 84 8.82 -7.34 -8.97
C ARG A 84 7.93 -6.71 -10.02
N ARG A 85 7.96 -7.19 -11.26
CA ARG A 85 7.05 -6.72 -12.32
C ARG A 85 5.59 -7.03 -12.05
N LYS A 86 5.30 -8.02 -11.20
CA LYS A 86 3.94 -8.36 -10.76
C LYS A 86 3.45 -7.47 -9.61
N PHE A 87 4.28 -6.58 -9.12
CA PHE A 87 4.00 -5.67 -8.03
C PHE A 87 4.00 -4.22 -8.51
N GLY A 88 2.91 -3.52 -8.23
CA GLY A 88 2.83 -2.07 -8.35
C GLY A 88 3.04 -1.40 -7.01
N MET A 89 3.65 -0.20 -6.99
CA MET A 89 3.87 0.56 -5.76
C MET A 89 3.41 2.00 -5.92
N SER A 90 2.46 2.41 -5.09
CA SER A 90 2.01 3.79 -4.95
C SER A 90 2.56 4.35 -3.64
N PHE A 91 3.44 5.35 -3.75
CA PHE A 91 4.13 5.96 -2.61
C PHE A 91 3.33 7.13 -2.02
N GLN A 92 3.55 7.41 -0.75
CA GLN A 92 2.88 8.50 -0.02
C GLN A 92 3.03 9.87 -0.69
N SER A 93 4.17 10.19 -1.28
CA SER A 93 4.41 11.44 -2.01
C SER A 93 4.12 11.35 -3.51
N ALA A 94 3.48 10.24 -3.98
CA ALA A 94 3.40 9.84 -5.38
C ALA A 94 4.77 9.53 -6.04
N ALA A 95 5.86 10.09 -5.52
CA ALA A 95 7.25 9.91 -5.98
C ALA A 95 7.42 10.07 -7.51
N LEU A 96 6.72 11.05 -8.10
CA LEU A 96 6.92 11.41 -9.51
C LEU A 96 8.29 12.05 -9.67
N LEU A 97 8.92 11.78 -10.81
CA LEU A 97 10.15 12.44 -11.21
C LEU A 97 9.81 13.82 -11.81
N ASP A 98 10.27 14.87 -11.15
CA ASP A 98 9.95 16.26 -11.53
C ASP A 98 10.54 16.70 -12.88
N SER A 99 11.53 15.95 -13.39
CA SER A 99 12.15 16.16 -14.70
C SER A 99 11.41 15.49 -15.87
N LEU A 100 10.34 14.73 -15.57
CA LEU A 100 9.56 14.00 -16.55
C LEU A 100 8.11 14.46 -16.54
N THR A 101 7.49 14.47 -17.73
CA THR A 101 6.05 14.72 -17.85
C THR A 101 5.23 13.62 -17.16
N VAL A 102 3.94 13.84 -17.03
CA VAL A 102 2.99 12.84 -16.48
C VAL A 102 3.03 11.55 -17.29
N GLU A 103 2.97 11.64 -18.62
CA GLU A 103 3.10 10.48 -19.51
C GLU A 103 4.43 9.76 -19.33
N GLU A 104 5.53 10.50 -19.30
CA GLU A 104 6.86 9.92 -19.14
C GLU A 104 7.02 9.21 -17.79
N ASN A 105 6.45 9.76 -16.70
CA ASN A 105 6.40 9.10 -15.40
C ASN A 105 5.65 7.77 -15.46
N VAL A 106 4.49 7.72 -16.11
CA VAL A 106 3.69 6.50 -16.27
C VAL A 106 4.37 5.50 -17.20
N SER A 107 5.07 5.99 -18.23
CA SER A 107 5.81 5.17 -19.20
C SER A 107 7.09 4.55 -18.62
N LEU A 108 7.63 5.10 -17.53
CA LEU A 108 8.94 4.71 -17.00
C LEU A 108 9.07 3.21 -16.70
N PRO A 109 8.13 2.56 -15.97
CA PRO A 109 8.21 1.12 -15.74
C PRO A 109 8.19 0.30 -17.02
N LEU A 110 7.44 0.73 -18.04
CA LEU A 110 7.37 0.05 -19.32
C LEU A 110 8.70 0.15 -20.08
N LYS A 111 9.35 1.33 -20.08
CA LYS A 111 10.65 1.55 -20.69
C LYS A 111 11.75 0.70 -20.05
N GLU A 112 11.74 0.61 -18.71
CA GLU A 112 12.78 -0.09 -17.95
C GLU A 112 12.61 -1.62 -17.97
N HIS A 113 11.39 -2.12 -18.00
CA HIS A 113 11.11 -3.53 -17.78
C HIS A 113 10.57 -4.28 -19.00
N THR A 114 10.39 -3.62 -20.15
CA THR A 114 9.89 -4.26 -21.37
C THR A 114 10.75 -3.90 -22.58
N ARG A 115 10.54 -4.63 -23.68
CA ARG A 115 11.15 -4.33 -24.99
C ARG A 115 10.13 -3.77 -25.98
N LEU A 116 9.07 -3.14 -25.49
CA LEU A 116 8.03 -2.57 -26.31
C LEU A 116 8.56 -1.34 -27.07
N ASN A 117 8.05 -1.11 -28.28
CA ASN A 117 8.37 0.12 -29.02
C ASN A 117 7.70 1.34 -28.39
N LYS A 118 8.16 2.54 -28.75
CA LYS A 118 7.70 3.80 -28.14
C LYS A 118 6.21 4.05 -28.36
N ASP A 119 5.66 3.69 -29.52
CA ASP A 119 4.24 3.92 -29.84
C ASP A 119 3.33 3.05 -28.96
N VAL A 120 3.71 1.79 -28.74
CA VAL A 120 2.98 0.89 -27.83
C VAL A 120 3.07 1.38 -26.38
N ILE A 121 4.24 1.83 -25.91
CA ILE A 121 4.41 2.40 -24.57
C ILE A 121 3.52 3.64 -24.39
N HIS A 122 3.49 4.54 -25.39
CA HIS A 122 2.61 5.69 -25.40
C HIS A 122 1.13 5.29 -25.27
N ILE A 123 0.66 4.35 -26.09
CA ILE A 123 -0.74 3.86 -26.03
C ILE A 123 -1.07 3.33 -24.65
N ILE A 124 -0.20 2.48 -24.08
CA ILE A 124 -0.41 1.92 -22.74
C ILE A 124 -0.47 3.05 -21.69
N ALA A 125 0.46 3.99 -21.71
CA ALA A 125 0.48 5.11 -20.77
C ALA A 125 -0.81 5.93 -20.85
N MET A 126 -1.28 6.25 -22.05
CA MET A 126 -2.53 6.95 -22.29
C MET A 126 -3.73 6.18 -21.72
N MET A 127 -3.77 4.86 -21.92
CA MET A 127 -4.83 3.99 -21.32
C MET A 127 -4.81 4.06 -19.79
N LYS A 128 -3.61 3.99 -19.16
CA LYS A 128 -3.49 4.06 -17.70
C LYS A 128 -3.86 5.43 -17.16
N LEU A 129 -3.48 6.52 -17.83
CA LEU A 129 -3.89 7.89 -17.48
C LEU A 129 -5.40 8.07 -17.58
N LYS A 130 -6.03 7.52 -18.60
CA LYS A 130 -7.50 7.52 -18.73
C LYS A 130 -8.18 6.78 -17.57
N LEU A 131 -7.65 5.62 -17.12
CA LEU A 131 -8.20 4.86 -16.00
C LEU A 131 -8.21 5.66 -14.69
N VAL A 132 -7.24 6.54 -14.50
CA VAL A 132 -7.15 7.38 -13.29
C VAL A 132 -7.74 8.78 -13.49
N GLY A 133 -8.40 9.06 -14.63
CA GLY A 133 -9.04 10.33 -14.92
C GLY A 133 -8.07 11.49 -15.14
N LEU A 134 -6.90 11.22 -15.75
CA LEU A 134 -5.88 12.21 -16.11
C LEU A 134 -5.72 12.35 -17.64
N GLN A 135 -6.74 12.01 -18.41
CA GLN A 135 -6.75 12.27 -19.84
C GLN A 135 -6.69 13.78 -20.11
N GLY A 136 -5.78 14.23 -20.98
CA GLY A 136 -5.55 15.63 -21.30
C GLY A 136 -4.44 16.31 -20.45
N PHE A 137 -3.86 15.56 -19.49
CA PHE A 137 -2.78 16.05 -18.62
C PHE A 137 -1.42 15.38 -18.90
N GLU A 138 -1.28 14.68 -20.01
CA GLU A 138 -0.13 13.84 -20.35
C GLU A 138 1.17 14.64 -20.44
N ALA A 139 1.10 15.83 -21.06
CA ALA A 139 2.25 16.70 -21.27
C ALA A 139 2.61 17.59 -20.07
N TYR A 140 1.79 17.59 -19.01
CA TYR A 140 2.03 18.40 -17.80
C TYR A 140 3.21 17.87 -17.02
N MET A 141 3.92 18.78 -16.35
CA MET A 141 4.98 18.46 -15.40
C MET A 141 4.36 18.23 -14.00
N PRO A 142 5.00 17.43 -13.12
CA PRO A 142 4.48 17.20 -11.79
C PRO A 142 4.18 18.46 -10.97
N ASN A 143 4.96 19.52 -11.12
CA ASN A 143 4.77 20.79 -10.41
C ASN A 143 3.51 21.57 -10.86
N GLU A 144 2.94 21.25 -12.02
CA GLU A 144 1.71 21.83 -12.53
C GLU A 144 0.45 21.13 -12.04
N LEU A 145 0.61 19.99 -11.33
CA LEU A 145 -0.49 19.16 -10.85
C LEU A 145 -0.90 19.50 -9.41
N SER A 146 -2.19 19.39 -9.11
CA SER A 146 -2.68 19.36 -7.73
C SER A 146 -2.20 18.10 -6.98
N GLY A 147 -2.27 18.11 -5.64
CA GLY A 147 -1.90 16.94 -4.82
C GLY A 147 -2.66 15.66 -5.21
N GLY A 148 -3.97 15.77 -5.42
CA GLY A 148 -4.80 14.64 -5.87
C GLY A 148 -4.44 14.16 -7.29
N MET A 149 -4.08 15.06 -8.20
CA MET A 149 -3.62 14.69 -9.55
C MET A 149 -2.27 13.97 -9.48
N LYS A 150 -1.34 14.43 -8.63
CA LYS A 150 -0.05 13.72 -8.41
C LYS A 150 -0.27 12.30 -7.91
N LYS A 151 -1.19 12.12 -6.94
CA LYS A 151 -1.55 10.78 -6.43
C LYS A 151 -2.08 9.89 -7.55
N ARG A 152 -3.01 10.41 -8.38
CA ARG A 152 -3.58 9.66 -9.52
C ARG A 152 -2.52 9.31 -10.56
N ALA A 153 -1.59 10.19 -10.88
CA ALA A 153 -0.47 9.90 -11.78
C ALA A 153 0.45 8.80 -11.20
N GLY A 154 0.73 8.85 -9.88
CA GLY A 154 1.45 7.79 -9.17
C GLY A 154 0.74 6.43 -9.23
N LEU A 155 -0.60 6.42 -9.15
CA LEU A 155 -1.41 5.21 -9.33
C LEU A 155 -1.32 4.69 -10.78
N ALA A 156 -1.43 5.56 -11.79
CA ALA A 156 -1.28 5.17 -13.19
C ALA A 156 0.07 4.51 -13.44
N ARG A 157 1.15 5.06 -12.87
CA ARG A 157 2.49 4.47 -12.94
C ARG A 157 2.57 3.11 -12.23
N ALA A 158 1.94 2.98 -11.05
CA ALA A 158 1.94 1.73 -10.30
C ALA A 158 1.27 0.57 -11.05
N ILE A 159 0.25 0.88 -11.87
CA ILE A 159 -0.47 -0.13 -12.66
C ILE A 159 0.03 -0.25 -14.11
N ALA A 160 1.13 0.40 -14.47
CA ALA A 160 1.61 0.46 -15.87
C ALA A 160 1.98 -0.93 -16.43
N LEU A 161 2.51 -1.83 -15.61
CA LEU A 161 2.93 -3.19 -15.98
C LEU A 161 1.83 -4.25 -15.78
N ASP A 162 0.58 -3.89 -15.56
CA ASP A 162 -0.52 -4.81 -15.21
C ASP A 162 -0.16 -5.75 -14.06
N PRO A 163 0.15 -5.20 -12.86
CA PRO A 163 0.58 -5.99 -11.73
C PRO A 163 -0.54 -6.89 -11.17
N GLU A 164 -0.16 -7.99 -10.49
CA GLU A 164 -1.09 -8.85 -9.74
C GLU A 164 -1.44 -8.25 -8.37
N ILE A 165 -0.48 -7.51 -7.76
CA ILE A 165 -0.67 -6.82 -6.48
C ILE A 165 -0.25 -5.37 -6.61
N VAL A 166 -1.04 -4.45 -6.05
CA VAL A 166 -0.65 -3.05 -5.87
C VAL A 166 -0.57 -2.73 -4.39
N PHE A 167 0.58 -2.21 -3.99
CA PHE A 167 0.87 -1.72 -2.64
C PHE A 167 0.65 -0.21 -2.60
N TYR A 168 -0.12 0.27 -1.63
CA TYR A 168 -0.41 1.68 -1.43
C TYR A 168 0.10 2.12 -0.05
N ASP A 169 1.08 3.01 -0.03
CA ASP A 169 1.62 3.60 1.21
C ASP A 169 0.97 4.97 1.43
N GLU A 170 0.00 5.06 2.34
CA GLU A 170 -0.75 6.27 2.71
C GLU A 170 -1.31 7.03 1.47
N PRO A 171 -2.15 6.40 0.65
CA PRO A 171 -2.57 6.98 -0.64
C PRO A 171 -3.35 8.29 -0.52
N THR A 172 -4.06 8.49 0.58
CA THR A 172 -4.90 9.68 0.84
C THR A 172 -4.23 10.73 1.71
N ALA A 173 -2.98 10.49 2.19
CA ALA A 173 -2.29 11.43 3.08
C ALA A 173 -2.12 12.82 2.45
N GLY A 174 -2.48 13.86 3.22
CA GLY A 174 -2.36 15.26 2.81
C GLY A 174 -3.43 15.76 1.84
N LEU A 175 -4.49 14.99 1.63
CA LEU A 175 -5.65 15.39 0.82
C LEU A 175 -6.83 15.80 1.71
N ASP A 176 -7.70 16.64 1.16
CA ASP A 176 -9.00 16.96 1.77
C ASP A 176 -9.96 15.74 1.71
N PRO A 177 -11.03 15.72 2.53
CA PRO A 177 -11.93 14.55 2.60
C PRO A 177 -12.59 14.16 1.27
N VAL A 178 -12.88 15.12 0.40
CA VAL A 178 -13.48 14.85 -0.92
C VAL A 178 -12.45 14.19 -1.84
N ALA A 179 -11.23 14.72 -1.88
CA ALA A 179 -10.12 14.14 -2.63
C ALA A 179 -9.75 12.75 -2.11
N CYS A 180 -9.80 12.51 -0.78
CA CYS A 180 -9.65 11.17 -0.20
C CYS A 180 -10.69 10.21 -0.75
N ALA A 181 -11.97 10.59 -0.76
CA ALA A 181 -13.04 9.76 -1.29
C ALA A 181 -12.85 9.41 -2.78
N VAL A 182 -12.32 10.35 -3.58
CA VAL A 182 -12.00 10.10 -4.99
C VAL A 182 -10.88 9.06 -5.16
N ILE A 183 -9.82 9.15 -4.34
CA ILE A 183 -8.73 8.15 -4.37
C ILE A 183 -9.22 6.79 -3.90
N ASP A 184 -10.01 6.74 -2.83
CA ASP A 184 -10.62 5.51 -2.32
C ASP A 184 -11.48 4.83 -3.39
N GLN A 185 -12.36 5.60 -4.05
CA GLN A 185 -13.18 5.07 -5.15
C GLN A 185 -12.32 4.56 -6.30
N LEU A 186 -11.21 5.25 -6.61
CA LEU A 186 -10.29 4.82 -7.65
C LEU A 186 -9.61 3.49 -7.30
N ILE A 187 -9.21 3.29 -6.03
CA ILE A 187 -8.66 2.00 -5.57
C ILE A 187 -9.69 0.88 -5.73
N LEU A 188 -10.95 1.10 -5.30
CA LEU A 188 -12.05 0.16 -5.49
C LEU A 188 -12.23 -0.22 -6.98
N ASP A 189 -12.28 0.80 -7.82
CA ASP A 189 -12.49 0.63 -9.26
C ASP A 189 -11.35 -0.14 -9.94
N LEU A 190 -10.09 0.21 -9.62
CA LEU A 190 -8.91 -0.45 -10.17
C LEU A 190 -8.82 -1.91 -9.72
N THR A 191 -9.05 -2.17 -8.43
CA THR A 191 -9.07 -3.53 -7.88
C THR A 191 -10.08 -4.40 -8.63
N LYS A 192 -11.30 -3.91 -8.79
CA LYS A 192 -12.37 -4.66 -9.46
C LYS A 192 -12.18 -4.79 -10.96
N LYS A 193 -11.85 -3.67 -11.66
CA LYS A 193 -11.77 -3.64 -13.14
C LYS A 193 -10.56 -4.36 -13.68
N LEU A 194 -9.44 -4.32 -12.96
CA LEU A 194 -8.19 -4.96 -13.37
C LEU A 194 -7.97 -6.32 -12.70
N ASN A 195 -8.89 -6.75 -11.83
CA ASN A 195 -8.79 -7.99 -11.04
C ASN A 195 -7.44 -8.11 -10.30
N ILE A 196 -6.98 -7.00 -9.69
CA ILE A 196 -5.75 -6.93 -8.91
C ILE A 196 -6.05 -7.07 -7.42
N THR A 197 -5.07 -7.47 -6.64
CA THR A 197 -5.13 -7.43 -5.18
C THR A 197 -4.55 -6.10 -4.70
N SER A 198 -5.24 -5.41 -3.81
CA SER A 198 -4.81 -4.12 -3.27
C SER A 198 -4.42 -4.23 -1.80
N ILE A 199 -3.18 -3.84 -1.47
CA ILE A 199 -2.67 -3.82 -0.09
C ILE A 199 -2.44 -2.37 0.29
N VAL A 200 -3.27 -1.84 1.21
CA VAL A 200 -3.28 -0.42 1.56
C VAL A 200 -2.78 -0.24 2.99
N VAL A 201 -1.77 0.58 3.16
CA VAL A 201 -1.34 1.06 4.48
C VAL A 201 -1.93 2.44 4.70
N THR A 202 -2.69 2.62 5.78
CA THR A 202 -3.25 3.93 6.14
C THR A 202 -3.58 4.03 7.63
N HIS A 203 -3.68 5.26 8.11
CA HIS A 203 -4.24 5.61 9.43
C HIS A 203 -5.59 6.34 9.31
N ASN A 204 -6.09 6.55 8.10
CA ASN A 204 -7.38 7.20 7.85
C ASN A 204 -8.53 6.20 8.00
N MET A 205 -9.27 6.26 9.11
CA MET A 205 -10.34 5.32 9.41
C MET A 205 -11.53 5.42 8.45
N GLU A 206 -11.82 6.59 7.91
CA GLU A 206 -12.87 6.73 6.89
C GLU A 206 -12.53 5.95 5.62
N SER A 207 -11.27 6.04 5.16
CA SER A 207 -10.78 5.24 4.03
C SER A 207 -10.83 3.75 4.35
N VAL A 208 -10.33 3.32 5.55
CA VAL A 208 -10.39 1.91 5.96
C VAL A 208 -11.81 1.36 5.83
N PHE A 209 -12.79 2.04 6.42
CA PHE A 209 -14.18 1.58 6.43
C PHE A 209 -14.89 1.68 5.07
N ARG A 210 -14.35 2.48 4.15
CA ARG A 210 -14.91 2.65 2.80
C ARG A 210 -14.44 1.58 1.84
N ILE A 211 -13.16 1.16 1.92
CA ILE A 211 -12.56 0.34 0.88
C ILE A 211 -12.19 -1.08 1.30
N ALA A 212 -11.97 -1.35 2.60
CA ALA A 212 -11.40 -2.61 3.01
C ALA A 212 -12.40 -3.78 2.92
N ASP A 213 -11.95 -4.92 2.40
CA ASP A 213 -12.60 -6.21 2.60
C ASP A 213 -12.15 -6.80 3.93
N ARG A 214 -10.83 -6.79 4.20
CA ARG A 214 -10.23 -7.22 5.47
C ARG A 214 -9.20 -6.22 5.95
N VAL A 215 -9.03 -6.18 7.27
CA VAL A 215 -8.16 -5.23 7.96
C VAL A 215 -7.25 -5.96 8.92
N ALA A 216 -5.97 -5.59 8.91
CA ALA A 216 -4.99 -5.95 9.92
C ALA A 216 -4.64 -4.72 10.75
N MET A 217 -4.77 -4.79 12.08
CA MET A 217 -4.31 -3.72 12.97
C MET A 217 -2.94 -4.04 13.55
N LEU A 218 -1.99 -3.16 13.27
CA LEU A 218 -0.65 -3.17 13.88
C LEU A 218 -0.56 -2.18 15.04
N TYR A 219 0.01 -2.64 16.16
CA TYR A 219 0.32 -1.81 17.30
C TYR A 219 1.67 -2.21 17.89
N GLN A 220 2.58 -1.25 18.05
CA GLN A 220 3.93 -1.46 18.57
C GLN A 220 4.68 -2.64 17.92
N GLY A 221 4.57 -2.75 16.59
CA GLY A 221 5.23 -3.81 15.82
C GLY A 221 4.56 -5.16 15.82
N LYS A 222 3.47 -5.34 16.56
CA LYS A 222 2.71 -6.60 16.66
C LYS A 222 1.38 -6.52 15.94
N LEU A 223 0.92 -7.66 15.46
CA LEU A 223 -0.42 -7.82 14.91
C LEU A 223 -1.41 -8.01 16.06
N LEU A 224 -2.34 -7.06 16.25
CA LEU A 224 -3.36 -7.16 17.29
C LEU A 224 -4.56 -7.97 16.84
N GLN A 225 -5.02 -7.71 15.60
CA GLN A 225 -6.24 -8.35 15.07
C GLN A 225 -6.19 -8.33 13.53
N VAL A 226 -6.75 -9.38 12.94
CA VAL A 226 -7.09 -9.45 11.52
C VAL A 226 -8.54 -9.90 11.41
N GLY A 227 -9.31 -9.27 10.53
CA GLY A 227 -10.71 -9.64 10.30
C GLY A 227 -11.35 -8.76 9.25
N THR A 228 -12.65 -8.93 9.06
CA THR A 228 -13.49 -8.04 8.24
C THR A 228 -13.62 -6.66 8.89
N VAL A 229 -14.10 -5.69 8.15
CA VAL A 229 -14.43 -4.36 8.70
C VAL A 229 -15.37 -4.47 9.90
N GLU A 230 -16.32 -5.41 9.85
CA GLU A 230 -17.27 -5.63 10.94
C GLU A 230 -16.61 -6.22 12.19
N ASP A 231 -15.67 -7.18 12.03
CA ASP A 231 -14.89 -7.74 13.13
C ASP A 231 -14.05 -6.66 13.84
N ILE A 232 -13.53 -5.71 13.09
CA ILE A 232 -12.75 -4.59 13.63
C ILE A 232 -13.66 -3.60 14.37
N ARG A 233 -14.81 -3.25 13.80
CA ARG A 233 -15.78 -2.35 14.45
C ARG A 233 -16.30 -2.89 15.78
N ASN A 234 -16.54 -4.20 15.82
CA ASN A 234 -17.08 -4.90 16.98
C ASN A 234 -15.98 -5.53 17.85
N SER A 235 -14.73 -5.16 17.67
CA SER A 235 -13.60 -5.72 18.40
C SER A 235 -13.76 -5.51 19.93
N PRO A 236 -13.57 -6.54 20.76
CA PRO A 236 -13.55 -6.38 22.22
C PRO A 236 -12.22 -5.77 22.71
N ASN A 237 -11.22 -5.63 21.85
CA ASN A 237 -9.90 -5.11 22.22
C ASN A 237 -9.96 -3.59 22.43
N PRO A 238 -9.66 -3.06 23.64
CA PRO A 238 -9.77 -1.63 23.93
C PRO A 238 -8.77 -0.78 23.14
N ILE A 239 -7.62 -1.33 22.70
CA ILE A 239 -6.65 -0.63 21.84
C ILE A 239 -7.28 -0.42 20.46
N VAL A 240 -7.94 -1.44 19.90
CA VAL A 240 -8.63 -1.33 18.62
C VAL A 240 -9.73 -0.29 18.71
N GLN A 241 -10.58 -0.35 19.75
CA GLN A 241 -11.68 0.58 19.95
C GLN A 241 -11.19 2.02 20.12
N GLN A 242 -10.16 2.25 20.92
CA GLN A 242 -9.58 3.59 21.09
C GLN A 242 -9.09 4.13 19.75
N PHE A 243 -8.41 3.30 18.96
CA PHE A 243 -7.82 3.72 17.69
C PHE A 243 -8.89 4.10 16.65
N ILE A 244 -9.92 3.25 16.48
CA ILE A 244 -10.96 3.50 15.46
C ILE A 244 -11.87 4.69 15.78
N HIS A 245 -12.05 5.00 17.08
CA HIS A 245 -12.85 6.15 17.52
C HIS A 245 -12.03 7.42 17.73
N GLY A 246 -10.69 7.35 17.72
CA GLY A 246 -9.82 8.48 18.00
C GLY A 246 -9.96 9.01 19.43
N SER A 247 -10.29 8.13 20.40
CA SER A 247 -10.51 8.53 21.78
C SER A 247 -9.20 8.91 22.46
N ILE A 248 -9.20 10.00 23.23
CA ILE A 248 -8.04 10.44 24.00
C ILE A 248 -7.80 9.47 25.17
N GLU A 249 -8.87 9.02 25.83
CA GLU A 249 -8.80 8.08 26.93
C GLU A 249 -8.71 6.64 26.43
N GLY A 250 -7.78 5.87 27.00
CA GLY A 250 -7.61 4.45 26.66
C GLY A 250 -6.18 3.95 26.87
N PRO A 251 -5.92 2.70 26.49
CA PRO A 251 -4.61 2.07 26.68
C PRO A 251 -3.51 2.59 25.76
N ILE A 252 -3.84 3.27 24.65
CA ILE A 252 -2.85 3.96 23.81
C ILE A 252 -2.50 5.26 24.50
N GLN A 253 -1.34 5.31 25.14
CA GLN A 253 -0.79 6.54 25.70
C GLN A 253 0.09 7.21 24.63
N MET A 254 -0.17 8.49 24.34
CA MET A 254 0.80 9.30 23.62
C MET A 254 1.95 9.58 24.58
N GLU A 255 3.19 9.26 24.17
CA GLU A 255 4.37 9.75 24.91
C GLU A 255 4.33 11.29 24.85
N ASP A 256 3.93 11.92 25.95
CA ASP A 256 3.99 13.37 26.15
C ASP A 256 5.47 13.79 26.20
N LYS A 257 6.09 14.01 25.03
CA LYS A 257 7.33 14.79 24.93
C LYS A 257 7.12 16.29 25.20
N LEU A 258 5.90 16.68 25.54
CA LEU A 258 5.54 18.09 25.82
C LEU A 258 5.63 18.45 27.31
N SER A 259 5.72 17.48 28.23
CA SER A 259 5.77 17.78 29.66
C SER A 259 7.15 18.20 30.16
N GLU A 260 8.24 17.97 29.44
CA GLU A 260 9.59 18.38 29.86
C GLU A 260 10.05 19.74 29.27
N ALA A 261 9.24 20.38 28.43
CA ALA A 261 9.60 21.66 27.77
C ALA A 261 8.88 22.88 28.35
N ILE A 262 8.04 22.73 29.41
CA ILE A 262 7.24 23.82 29.96
C ILE A 262 7.56 24.12 31.48
N PHE A 263 8.63 23.51 32.03
CA PHE A 263 9.11 23.92 33.36
C PHE A 263 10.57 24.31 33.35
#